data_cd8c89097f44292038cb20896de18fd0
#
_entry.id   cd8c89097f44292038cb20896de18fd0
#
_cell.length_a   1.000
_cell.length_b   1.000
_cell.length_c   1.000
_cell.angle_alpha   90.00
_cell.angle_beta   90.00
_cell.angle_gamma   90.00
#
_symmetry.space_group_name_H-M   'P 1'
#
loop_
_entity.id
_entity.type
_entity.pdbx_description
1 polymer ?
#
loop_
_entity_poly.entity_id
_entity_poly.type
_entity_poly.pdbx_seq_one_letter_code
_entity_poly.pdbx_strand_id
1 'polypeptide(L)'
;RGNKIPVDIDKSTSADLAATKESWQTDWTSEFIGDPALEKYTAKTESGEIIALGAYRETEASMFVYIEYIESHPESNPTLTANRKYLDIGRMMIAFGIQLSIDSGKNGVVTFEAKTDELAKHYIRDFGAIQVFAKQSGGPIMLMIADNAALLFSIYIFPERWCSYGYRGQTNVPYCY
;
A
#
# COMPACT_ATOMS: atom_id res chain seq x y z
N ARG A 1 13.77 16.48 -10.30
CA ARG A 1 13.65 15.74 -9.02
C ARG A 1 12.63 16.50 -8.18
N GLY A 2 11.46 15.90 -7.91
CA GLY A 2 10.43 16.49 -7.06
C GLY A 2 10.90 16.60 -5.60
N ASN A 3 10.25 17.47 -4.83
CA ASN A 3 10.48 17.55 -3.40
C ASN A 3 9.81 16.36 -2.70
N LYS A 4 10.50 15.80 -1.71
CA LYS A 4 9.92 14.81 -0.82
C LYS A 4 8.92 15.49 0.12
N ILE A 5 7.77 14.89 0.32
CA ILE A 5 6.78 15.34 1.29
C ILE A 5 6.59 14.28 2.38
N PRO A 6 6.46 14.69 3.64
CA PRO A 6 6.12 13.77 4.73
C PRO A 6 4.69 13.26 4.55
N VAL A 7 4.48 11.98 4.89
CA VAL A 7 3.18 11.32 4.79
C VAL A 7 2.96 10.46 6.03
N ASP A 8 1.84 10.66 6.72
CA ASP A 8 1.39 9.81 7.81
C ASP A 8 0.43 8.75 7.28
N ILE A 9 0.60 7.49 7.73
CA ILE A 9 -0.27 6.37 7.36
C ILE A 9 -0.87 5.78 8.63
N ASP A 10 -2.17 6.00 8.82
CA ASP A 10 -2.92 5.57 9.99
C ASP A 10 -4.13 4.72 9.62
N LYS A 11 -4.70 4.02 10.61
CA LYS A 11 -5.99 3.35 10.43
C LYS A 11 -7.04 4.35 9.98
N SER A 12 -7.75 3.99 8.90
CA SER A 12 -8.79 4.83 8.34
C SER A 12 -9.94 5.06 9.32
N THR A 13 -10.38 6.30 9.44
CA THR A 13 -11.62 6.63 10.12
C THR A 13 -12.80 6.57 9.15
N SER A 14 -14.04 6.46 9.68
CA SER A 14 -15.25 6.54 8.85
C SER A 14 -15.33 7.86 8.07
N ALA A 15 -14.82 8.95 8.64
CA ALA A 15 -14.76 10.26 7.99
C ALA A 15 -13.79 10.24 6.79
N ASP A 16 -12.64 9.59 6.92
CA ASP A 16 -11.68 9.44 5.82
C ASP A 16 -12.29 8.69 4.64
N LEU A 17 -12.95 7.58 4.92
CA LEU A 17 -13.58 6.77 3.86
C LEU A 17 -14.74 7.54 3.20
N ALA A 18 -15.57 8.23 3.99
CA ALA A 18 -16.66 9.04 3.46
C ALA A 18 -16.20 10.21 2.59
N ALA A 19 -15.07 10.83 2.92
CA ALA A 19 -14.50 11.95 2.16
C ALA A 19 -14.09 11.58 0.73
N THR A 20 -13.90 10.30 0.44
CA THR A 20 -13.47 9.81 -0.89
C THR A 20 -14.62 9.41 -1.80
N LYS A 21 -15.84 9.28 -1.26
CA LYS A 21 -16.99 8.65 -1.92
C LYS A 21 -17.34 9.20 -3.30
N GLU A 22 -17.24 10.53 -3.48
CA GLU A 22 -17.69 11.18 -4.72
C GLU A 22 -16.57 11.36 -5.76
N SER A 23 -15.31 11.29 -5.34
CA SER A 23 -14.17 11.68 -6.18
C SER A 23 -13.23 10.53 -6.55
N TRP A 24 -13.23 9.45 -5.78
CA TRP A 24 -12.35 8.30 -6.01
C TRP A 24 -13.03 7.25 -6.91
N GLN A 25 -12.23 6.40 -7.56
CA GLN A 25 -12.78 5.36 -8.45
C GLN A 25 -13.53 4.27 -7.69
N THR A 26 -13.10 3.96 -6.46
CA THR A 26 -13.72 2.96 -5.60
C THR A 26 -14.55 3.64 -4.52
N ASP A 27 -15.77 3.15 -4.30
CA ASP A 27 -16.54 3.51 -3.11
C ASP A 27 -15.97 2.77 -1.89
N TRP A 28 -15.09 3.45 -1.15
CA TRP A 28 -14.44 2.94 0.06
C TRP A 28 -15.41 2.75 1.22
N THR A 29 -16.68 3.13 1.08
CA THR A 29 -17.76 2.86 2.04
C THR A 29 -18.62 1.66 1.65
N SER A 30 -18.33 1.01 0.51
CA SER A 30 -19.09 -0.13 -0.01
C SER A 30 -18.95 -1.38 0.88
N GLU A 31 -19.91 -2.29 0.78
CA GLU A 31 -19.89 -3.57 1.50
C GLU A 31 -18.68 -4.44 1.11
N PHE A 32 -18.20 -4.35 -0.13
CA PHE A 32 -17.01 -5.06 -0.60
C PHE A 32 -15.76 -4.67 0.19
N ILE A 33 -15.56 -3.37 0.43
CA ILE A 33 -14.49 -2.84 1.28
C ILE A 33 -14.88 -2.92 2.77
N GLY A 34 -16.17 -3.08 3.05
CA GLY A 34 -16.74 -3.20 4.39
C GLY A 34 -16.43 -4.50 5.13
N ASP A 35 -15.81 -5.48 4.48
CA ASP A 35 -15.40 -6.74 5.11
C ASP A 35 -14.61 -6.45 6.41
N PRO A 36 -15.09 -6.92 7.58
CA PRO A 36 -14.43 -6.67 8.87
C PRO A 36 -13.04 -7.32 8.98
N ALA A 37 -12.72 -8.29 8.12
CA ALA A 37 -11.39 -8.88 8.03
C ALA A 37 -10.37 -7.99 7.30
N LEU A 38 -10.81 -6.88 6.69
CA LEU A 38 -9.95 -5.91 6.02
C LEU A 38 -9.61 -4.76 6.96
N GLU A 39 -8.33 -4.60 7.25
CA GLU A 39 -7.83 -3.39 7.89
C GLU A 39 -7.57 -2.32 6.83
N LYS A 40 -8.13 -1.13 7.03
CA LYS A 40 -8.03 0.00 6.12
C LYS A 40 -7.11 1.06 6.70
N TYR A 41 -6.28 1.62 5.82
CA TYR A 41 -5.32 2.66 6.17
C TYR A 41 -5.41 3.82 5.20
N THR A 42 -5.26 5.02 5.75
CA THR A 42 -5.29 6.28 5.02
C THR A 42 -3.92 6.94 5.10
N ALA A 43 -3.36 7.28 3.94
CA ALA A 43 -2.14 8.07 3.83
C ALA A 43 -2.51 9.55 3.67
N LYS A 44 -1.98 10.41 4.55
CA LYS A 44 -2.23 11.85 4.58
C LYS A 44 -0.94 12.64 4.55
N THR A 45 -0.98 13.78 3.89
CA THR A 45 0.07 14.81 4.00
C THR A 45 -0.02 15.51 5.35
N GLU A 46 1.01 16.27 5.73
CA GLU A 46 0.97 17.15 6.93
C GLU A 46 -0.20 18.14 6.92
N SER A 47 -0.68 18.53 5.75
CA SER A 47 -1.88 19.40 5.63
C SER A 47 -3.21 18.65 5.81
N GLY A 48 -3.18 17.32 5.99
CA GLY A 48 -4.36 16.49 6.15
C GLY A 48 -5.00 16.04 4.83
N GLU A 49 -4.37 16.31 3.67
CA GLU A 49 -4.87 15.85 2.38
C GLU A 49 -4.71 14.32 2.27
N ILE A 50 -5.80 13.61 1.95
CA ILE A 50 -5.77 12.16 1.71
C ILE A 50 -5.15 11.91 0.34
N ILE A 51 -4.02 11.22 0.28
CA ILE A 51 -3.30 10.92 -0.96
C ILE A 51 -3.39 9.46 -1.37
N ALA A 52 -3.69 8.55 -0.44
CA ALA A 52 -3.93 7.15 -0.73
C ALA A 52 -4.83 6.49 0.31
N LEU A 53 -5.47 5.40 -0.11
CA LEU A 53 -6.13 4.43 0.75
C LEU A 53 -5.61 3.03 0.43
N GLY A 54 -5.50 2.19 1.45
CA GLY A 54 -5.13 0.79 1.32
C GLY A 54 -5.99 -0.11 2.20
N ALA A 55 -6.36 -1.27 1.67
CA ALA A 55 -7.05 -2.33 2.41
C ALA A 55 -6.18 -3.58 2.42
N TYR A 56 -5.92 -4.09 3.62
CA TYR A 56 -5.01 -5.19 3.86
C TYR A 56 -5.72 -6.27 4.66
N ARG A 57 -5.46 -7.53 4.31
CA ARG A 57 -5.96 -8.68 5.06
C ARG A 57 -4.80 -9.37 5.73
N GLU A 58 -4.93 -9.48 7.02
CA GLU A 58 -4.04 -10.27 7.85
C GLU A 58 -4.83 -11.35 8.57
N THR A 59 -4.36 -12.58 8.53
CA THR A 59 -4.89 -13.68 9.35
C THR A 59 -3.75 -14.35 10.09
N GLU A 60 -4.01 -14.81 11.30
CA GLU A 60 -2.99 -15.52 12.10
C GLU A 60 -2.41 -16.74 11.37
N ALA A 61 -3.26 -17.44 10.61
CA ALA A 61 -2.87 -18.63 9.86
C ALA A 61 -2.08 -18.34 8.58
N SER A 62 -2.04 -17.09 8.09
CA SER A 62 -1.33 -16.76 6.86
C SER A 62 0.14 -16.46 7.12
N MET A 63 1.01 -16.83 6.16
CA MET A 63 2.44 -16.52 6.18
C MET A 63 2.76 -15.16 5.54
N PHE A 64 1.75 -14.40 5.16
CA PHE A 64 1.87 -13.14 4.44
C PHE A 64 0.74 -12.17 4.82
N VAL A 65 0.93 -10.89 4.53
CA VAL A 65 -0.15 -9.91 4.47
C VAL A 65 -0.67 -9.85 3.03
N TYR A 66 -1.97 -9.96 2.85
CA TYR A 66 -2.60 -9.80 1.55
C TYR A 66 -3.01 -8.34 1.35
N ILE A 67 -2.52 -7.73 0.28
CA ILE A 67 -2.91 -6.39 -0.14
C ILE A 67 -4.14 -6.54 -1.05
N GLU A 68 -5.32 -6.29 -0.48
CA GLU A 68 -6.59 -6.42 -1.20
C GLU A 68 -6.81 -5.28 -2.19
N TYR A 69 -6.50 -4.05 -1.75
CA TYR A 69 -6.73 -2.87 -2.54
C TYR A 69 -5.75 -1.75 -2.18
N ILE A 70 -5.27 -1.05 -3.19
CA ILE A 70 -4.57 0.23 -3.04
C ILE A 70 -5.15 1.18 -4.08
N GLU A 71 -5.49 2.39 -3.64
CA GLU A 71 -5.91 3.47 -4.53
C GLU A 71 -5.21 4.77 -4.16
N SER A 72 -4.69 5.46 -5.16
CA SER A 72 -4.15 6.82 -5.01
C SER A 72 -5.20 7.87 -5.32
N HIS A 73 -5.04 9.05 -4.72
CA HIS A 73 -5.88 10.22 -5.01
C HIS A 73 -6.04 10.43 -6.52
N PRO A 74 -7.22 10.80 -7.01
CA PRO A 74 -7.49 10.94 -8.45
C PRO A 74 -6.46 11.79 -9.21
N GLU A 75 -6.00 12.91 -8.62
CA GLU A 75 -4.95 13.76 -9.21
C GLU A 75 -3.55 13.12 -9.25
N SER A 76 -3.38 11.96 -8.65
CA SER A 76 -2.13 11.21 -8.61
C SER A 76 -2.25 9.81 -9.22
N ASN A 77 -3.46 9.43 -9.61
CA ASN A 77 -3.74 8.12 -10.18
C ASN A 77 -3.31 8.09 -11.67
N PRO A 78 -2.34 7.22 -12.04
CA PRO A 78 -1.82 7.16 -13.41
C PRO A 78 -2.87 6.74 -14.46
N THR A 79 -3.98 6.14 -14.05
CA THR A 79 -5.07 5.78 -14.96
C THR A 79 -6.01 6.95 -15.23
N LEU A 80 -6.00 7.99 -14.41
CA LEU A 80 -6.87 9.17 -14.53
C LEU A 80 -6.15 10.40 -15.04
N THR A 81 -4.86 10.55 -14.73
CA THR A 81 -4.10 11.74 -15.11
C THR A 81 -2.67 11.43 -15.52
N ALA A 82 -2.21 12.09 -16.59
CA ALA A 82 -0.80 12.05 -16.99
C ALA A 82 0.09 12.96 -16.11
N ASN A 83 -0.48 14.06 -15.59
CA ASN A 83 0.21 15.04 -14.75
C ASN A 83 -0.12 14.76 -13.28
N ARG A 84 0.59 13.82 -12.69
CA ARG A 84 0.35 13.40 -11.31
C ARG A 84 0.88 14.43 -10.31
N LYS A 85 0.05 14.75 -9.32
CA LYS A 85 0.41 15.65 -8.22
C LYS A 85 1.47 15.02 -7.31
N TYR A 86 1.32 13.73 -7.00
CA TYR A 86 2.25 12.95 -6.21
C TYR A 86 2.68 11.69 -6.97
N LEU A 87 3.94 11.29 -6.79
CA LEU A 87 4.53 10.11 -7.41
C LEU A 87 4.80 9.04 -6.35
N ASP A 88 5.03 7.81 -6.80
CA ASP A 88 5.42 6.66 -5.97
C ASP A 88 4.42 6.24 -4.86
N ILE A 89 3.18 6.74 -4.89
CA ILE A 89 2.15 6.41 -3.88
C ILE A 89 1.91 4.90 -3.80
N GLY A 90 1.72 4.22 -4.93
CA GLY A 90 1.49 2.78 -4.95
C GLY A 90 2.66 2.01 -4.33
N ARG A 91 3.91 2.43 -4.62
CA ARG A 91 5.11 1.84 -4.03
C ARG A 91 5.15 2.05 -2.51
N MET A 92 4.83 3.24 -2.03
CA MET A 92 4.76 3.55 -0.61
C MET A 92 3.73 2.67 0.11
N MET A 93 2.54 2.48 -0.47
CA MET A 93 1.50 1.64 0.13
C MET A 93 1.86 0.15 0.12
N ILE A 94 2.60 -0.35 -0.88
CA ILE A 94 3.16 -1.71 -0.86
C ILE A 94 4.22 -1.83 0.25
N ALA A 95 5.12 -0.85 0.37
CA ALA A 95 6.11 -0.82 1.44
C ALA A 95 5.45 -0.78 2.83
N PHE A 96 4.34 -0.08 2.98
CA PHE A 96 3.53 -0.11 4.19
C PHE A 96 2.94 -1.51 4.47
N GLY A 97 2.45 -2.21 3.45
CA GLY A 97 2.02 -3.61 3.57
C GLY A 97 3.16 -4.54 4.04
N ILE A 98 4.38 -4.31 3.55
CA ILE A 98 5.59 -5.01 4.00
C ILE A 98 5.85 -4.72 5.49
N GLN A 99 5.69 -3.47 5.93
CA GLN A 99 5.82 -3.11 7.35
C GLN A 99 4.78 -3.84 8.20
N LEU A 100 3.51 -3.86 7.79
CA LEU A 100 2.46 -4.62 8.48
C LEU A 100 2.83 -6.11 8.61
N SER A 101 3.40 -6.69 7.54
CA SER A 101 3.86 -8.07 7.53
C SER A 101 5.02 -8.31 8.51
N ILE A 102 5.97 -7.38 8.62
CA ILE A 102 7.07 -7.44 9.59
C ILE A 102 6.52 -7.35 11.01
N ASP A 103 5.65 -6.38 11.29
CA ASP A 103 5.05 -6.14 12.60
C ASP A 103 4.25 -7.35 13.10
N SER A 104 3.65 -8.09 12.17
CA SER A 104 2.89 -9.32 12.42
C SER A 104 3.75 -10.59 12.46
N GLY A 105 5.08 -10.48 12.37
CA GLY A 105 5.99 -11.62 12.38
C GLY A 105 6.00 -12.46 11.10
N LYS A 106 5.55 -11.91 9.97
CA LYS A 106 5.47 -12.60 8.65
C LYS A 106 6.65 -12.26 7.74
N ASN A 107 7.75 -11.74 8.30
CA ASN A 107 9.03 -11.49 7.62
C ASN A 107 8.95 -10.57 6.38
N GLY A 108 7.98 -9.68 6.31
CA GLY A 108 7.81 -8.75 5.20
C GLY A 108 7.18 -9.36 3.96
N VAL A 109 6.71 -10.60 4.02
CA VAL A 109 6.06 -11.24 2.87
C VAL A 109 4.68 -10.61 2.64
N VAL A 110 4.44 -10.15 1.41
CA VAL A 110 3.14 -9.62 0.97
C VAL A 110 2.70 -10.30 -0.32
N THR A 111 1.40 -10.46 -0.49
CA THR A 111 0.79 -10.96 -1.73
C THR A 111 -0.30 -10.00 -2.20
N PHE A 112 -0.53 -9.96 -3.49
CA PHE A 112 -1.56 -9.14 -4.13
C PHE A 112 -1.88 -9.63 -5.53
N GLU A 113 -2.97 -9.16 -6.12
CA GLU A 113 -3.37 -9.50 -7.48
C GLU A 113 -3.11 -8.34 -8.44
N ALA A 114 -2.50 -8.64 -9.59
CA ALA A 114 -2.42 -7.71 -10.71
C ALA A 114 -3.59 -7.94 -11.67
N LYS A 115 -4.36 -6.90 -11.95
CA LYS A 115 -5.57 -6.98 -12.79
C LYS A 115 -5.26 -7.19 -14.28
N THR A 116 -4.05 -6.81 -14.72
CA THR A 116 -3.60 -6.94 -16.12
C THR A 116 -2.17 -7.46 -16.20
N ASP A 117 -1.83 -8.05 -17.35
CA ASP A 117 -0.47 -8.54 -17.63
C ASP A 117 0.57 -7.42 -17.58
N GLU A 118 0.22 -6.22 -18.05
CA GLU A 118 1.09 -5.05 -18.03
C GLU A 118 1.41 -4.65 -16.59
N LEU A 119 0.41 -4.65 -15.72
CA LEU A 119 0.57 -4.34 -14.31
C LEU A 119 1.41 -5.42 -13.61
N ALA A 120 1.20 -6.69 -13.92
CA ALA A 120 2.01 -7.78 -13.41
C ALA A 120 3.48 -7.64 -13.82
N LYS A 121 3.75 -7.36 -15.10
CA LYS A 121 5.11 -7.10 -15.62
C LYS A 121 5.77 -5.90 -14.92
N HIS A 122 5.01 -4.85 -14.64
CA HIS A 122 5.48 -3.70 -13.87
C HIS A 122 5.93 -4.12 -12.46
N TYR A 123 5.11 -4.84 -11.72
CA TYR A 123 5.46 -5.30 -10.38
C TYR A 123 6.65 -6.27 -10.35
N ILE A 124 6.73 -7.17 -11.33
CA ILE A 124 7.86 -8.10 -11.46
C ILE A 124 9.16 -7.33 -11.72
N ARG A 125 9.14 -6.39 -12.69
CA ARG A 125 10.33 -5.64 -13.09
C ARG A 125 10.79 -4.64 -12.03
N ASP A 126 9.84 -3.87 -11.45
CA ASP A 126 10.17 -2.68 -10.66
C ASP A 126 10.16 -2.94 -9.15
N PHE A 127 9.54 -4.05 -8.72
CA PHE A 127 9.41 -4.41 -7.31
C PHE A 127 10.01 -5.79 -6.99
N GLY A 128 10.48 -6.51 -8.00
CA GLY A 128 11.00 -7.87 -7.81
C GLY A 128 9.93 -8.86 -7.34
N ALA A 129 8.67 -8.61 -7.68
CA ALA A 129 7.58 -9.54 -7.39
C ALA A 129 7.78 -10.85 -8.18
N ILE A 130 7.39 -11.97 -7.60
CA ILE A 130 7.33 -13.27 -8.28
C ILE A 130 5.88 -13.66 -8.51
N GLN A 131 5.61 -14.29 -9.65
CA GLN A 131 4.29 -14.82 -9.96
C GLN A 131 4.08 -16.15 -9.22
N VAL A 132 3.03 -16.23 -8.40
CA VAL A 132 2.69 -17.44 -7.64
C VAL A 132 1.62 -18.25 -8.36
N PHE A 133 0.58 -17.58 -8.86
CA PHE A 133 -0.50 -18.19 -9.64
C PHE A 133 -0.88 -17.32 -10.83
N ALA A 134 -1.26 -17.99 -11.95
CA ALA A 134 -2.09 -17.40 -12.98
C ALA A 134 -3.44 -18.12 -12.95
N LYS A 135 -4.55 -17.43 -12.77
CA LYS A 135 -5.87 -18.01 -12.97
C LYS A 135 -6.03 -18.40 -14.43
N GLN A 136 -6.63 -19.57 -14.71
CA GLN A 136 -6.88 -20.00 -16.09
C GLN A 136 -7.68 -18.95 -16.85
N SER A 137 -7.24 -18.63 -18.08
CA SER A 137 -7.87 -17.73 -19.04
C SER A 137 -8.35 -16.38 -18.52
N GLY A 138 -7.42 -15.44 -18.38
CA GLY A 138 -7.74 -14.00 -18.25
C GLY A 138 -8.13 -13.52 -16.85
N GLY A 139 -7.90 -14.32 -15.81
CA GLY A 139 -8.06 -13.88 -14.43
C GLY A 139 -6.83 -13.11 -13.89
N PRO A 140 -6.96 -12.45 -12.73
CA PRO A 140 -5.87 -11.72 -12.13
C PRO A 140 -4.68 -12.63 -11.82
N ILE A 141 -3.47 -12.05 -11.92
CA ILE A 141 -2.21 -12.73 -11.66
C ILE A 141 -1.84 -12.48 -10.20
N MET A 142 -1.72 -13.57 -9.43
CA MET A 142 -1.25 -13.50 -8.04
C MET A 142 0.25 -13.28 -8.02
N LEU A 143 0.68 -12.23 -7.34
CA LEU A 143 2.08 -11.86 -7.16
C LEU A 143 2.46 -11.90 -5.68
N MET A 144 3.74 -12.16 -5.42
CA MET A 144 4.32 -12.16 -4.08
C MET A 144 5.61 -11.34 -4.08
N ILE A 145 5.82 -10.54 -3.05
CA ILE A 145 7.11 -9.93 -2.73
C ILE A 145 7.58 -10.56 -1.41
N ALA A 146 8.77 -11.15 -1.43
CA ALA A 146 9.41 -11.79 -0.28
C ALA A 146 10.88 -11.36 -0.18
N ASP A 147 11.73 -11.86 -1.05
CA ASP A 147 13.19 -11.67 -0.99
C ASP A 147 13.61 -10.19 -1.19
N ASN A 148 12.83 -9.42 -1.95
CA ASN A 148 13.08 -8.00 -2.22
C ASN A 148 12.33 -7.05 -1.27
N ALA A 149 11.61 -7.57 -0.28
CA ALA A 149 10.86 -6.75 0.67
C ALA A 149 11.77 -5.75 1.39
N ALA A 150 12.96 -6.17 1.81
CA ALA A 150 13.93 -5.31 2.48
C ALA A 150 14.40 -4.14 1.59
N LEU A 151 14.57 -4.35 0.28
CA LEU A 151 14.98 -3.31 -0.66
C LEU A 151 13.88 -2.25 -0.83
N LEU A 152 12.63 -2.67 -0.99
CA LEU A 152 11.49 -1.74 -1.06
C LEU A 152 11.31 -0.98 0.25
N PHE A 153 11.44 -1.68 1.36
CA PHE A 153 11.31 -1.12 2.69
C PHE A 153 12.39 -0.08 3.01
N SER A 154 13.62 -0.27 2.54
CA SER A 154 14.73 0.66 2.79
C SER A 154 14.54 2.04 2.16
N ILE A 155 13.63 2.18 1.19
CA ILE A 155 13.31 3.45 0.52
C ILE A 155 12.36 4.29 1.37
N TYR A 156 11.50 3.63 2.15
CA TYR A 156 10.47 4.25 2.99
C TYR A 156 10.73 3.93 4.45
N ILE A 157 10.75 4.94 5.30
CA ILE A 157 10.96 4.79 6.73
C ILE A 157 9.65 5.09 7.43
N PHE A 158 9.12 4.12 8.20
CA PHE A 158 7.87 4.23 8.96
C PHE A 158 8.20 4.36 10.46
N PRO A 159 8.19 5.56 11.06
CA PRO A 159 8.87 5.82 12.33
C PRO A 159 8.22 5.23 13.58
N GLU A 160 6.92 5.04 13.63
CA GLU A 160 6.23 4.83 14.89
C GLU A 160 6.08 3.38 15.36
N ARG A 161 6.35 2.39 14.50
CA ARG A 161 6.14 0.98 14.83
C ARG A 161 7.39 0.25 15.36
N TRP A 162 8.54 0.94 15.38
CA TRP A 162 9.81 0.40 15.86
C TRP A 162 10.02 0.49 17.39
N CYS A 163 9.05 1.00 18.14
CA CYS A 163 9.20 1.21 19.59
C CYS A 163 9.21 -0.04 20.44
N SER A 164 9.12 -1.25 19.90
CA SER A 164 9.25 -2.49 20.68
C SER A 164 10.67 -3.07 20.75
N TYR A 165 11.63 -2.56 19.98
CA TYR A 165 13.04 -2.92 20.08
C TYR A 165 13.95 -1.68 20.11
N GLY A 166 14.10 -1.08 21.24
CA GLY A 166 15.27 -0.43 21.81
C GLY A 166 16.17 0.51 21.00
N TYR A 167 15.65 1.28 20.01
CA TYR A 167 16.44 2.36 19.40
C TYR A 167 15.67 3.69 19.47
N ARG A 168 15.95 4.47 20.51
CA ARG A 168 15.56 5.88 20.57
C ARG A 168 16.53 6.71 19.75
N GLY A 169 16.02 7.47 18.81
CA GLY A 169 16.69 8.66 18.32
C GLY A 169 16.86 8.76 16.82
N GLN A 170 15.77 8.97 16.11
CA GLN A 170 15.68 9.86 14.94
C GLN A 170 14.23 9.82 14.43
N THR A 171 13.59 10.98 14.34
CA THR A 171 12.27 11.15 13.74
C THR A 171 12.38 10.97 12.22
N ASN A 172 12.05 9.80 11.72
CA ASN A 172 12.05 9.51 10.30
C ASN A 172 10.61 9.28 9.84
N VAL A 173 10.10 10.17 9.02
CA VAL A 173 8.74 10.17 8.45
C VAL A 173 8.81 9.56 7.04
N PRO A 174 7.86 8.74 6.58
CA PRO A 174 7.83 8.27 5.20
C PRO A 174 7.64 9.45 4.24
N TYR A 175 8.23 9.36 3.04
CA TYR A 175 8.15 10.42 2.04
C TYR A 175 7.64 9.90 0.71
N CYS A 176 6.75 10.67 0.05
CA CYS A 176 6.42 10.55 -1.37
C CYS A 176 7.20 11.58 -2.20
N TYR A 177 7.42 11.28 -3.48
CA TYR A 177 7.99 12.21 -4.45
C TYR A 177 6.92 12.88 -5.29
#